data_26318dca7a9ac6e5183a6866ed6286a1
#
_entry.id   26318dca7a9ac6e5183a6866ed6286a1
#
_cell.length_a   1.000
_cell.length_b   1.000
_cell.length_c   1.000
_cell.angle_alpha   90.00
_cell.angle_beta   90.00
_cell.angle_gamma   90.00
#
_symmetry.space_group_name_H-M   'P 1'
#
loop_
_entity.id
_entity.type
_entity.pdbx_description
1 polymer ?
#
loop_
_entity_poly.entity_id
_entity_poly.type
_entity_poly.pdbx_seq_one_letter_code
_entity_poly.pdbx_strand_id
1 'polypeptide(L)'
;MLTGKEDLLQALVEAFIMEKGTKEFYAQAAAKSGSSDAKRTFGELSQWETTHMNYIQSLYQSILDDREMDEFAAFSKKAEAPLAEGGIPVKDLAKKIKSYTITNEKDALQIALTIEATSHALYKNLAAKAQATEAKVIFEEMMAQETTHMDQLNAMKKNIARK
;
A
#
# COMPACT_ATOMS: atom_id res chain seq x y z
N MET A 1 3.26 -13.55 -17.76
CA MET A 1 2.08 -12.91 -18.37
C MET A 1 0.91 -13.23 -17.48
N LEU A 2 0.11 -12.24 -17.10
CA LEU A 2 -1.22 -12.47 -16.54
C LEU A 2 -2.12 -12.87 -17.73
N THR A 3 -2.16 -14.16 -18.03
CA THR A 3 -2.75 -14.67 -19.29
C THR A 3 -4.20 -15.06 -19.14
N GLY A 4 -4.76 -14.93 -17.94
CA GLY A 4 -6.15 -15.27 -17.65
C GLY A 4 -6.81 -14.30 -16.68
N LYS A 5 -8.14 -14.29 -16.72
CA LYS A 5 -8.99 -13.56 -15.77
C LYS A 5 -8.67 -13.95 -14.32
N GLU A 6 -8.43 -15.25 -14.07
CA GLU A 6 -8.10 -15.79 -12.74
C GLU A 6 -6.78 -15.27 -12.20
N ASP A 7 -5.72 -15.20 -13.04
CA ASP A 7 -4.41 -14.66 -12.64
C ASP A 7 -4.50 -13.19 -12.24
N LEU A 8 -5.31 -12.40 -12.97
CA LEU A 8 -5.53 -10.99 -12.66
C LEU A 8 -6.33 -10.81 -11.36
N LEU A 9 -7.37 -11.60 -11.15
CA LEU A 9 -8.15 -11.57 -9.92
C LEU A 9 -7.31 -11.94 -8.70
N GLN A 10 -6.45 -12.95 -8.82
CA GLN A 10 -5.52 -13.32 -7.75
C GLN A 10 -4.53 -12.19 -7.45
N ALA A 11 -3.96 -11.57 -8.49
CA ALA A 11 -3.03 -10.44 -8.32
C ALA A 11 -3.70 -9.23 -7.63
N LEU A 12 -4.98 -8.95 -7.95
CA LEU A 12 -5.74 -7.88 -7.30
C LEU A 12 -5.99 -8.18 -5.82
N VAL A 13 -6.28 -9.43 -5.47
CA VAL A 13 -6.45 -9.83 -4.08
C VAL A 13 -5.15 -9.66 -3.29
N GLU A 14 -4.03 -10.10 -3.85
CA GLU A 14 -2.71 -9.95 -3.23
C GLU A 14 -2.35 -8.46 -3.05
N ALA A 15 -2.61 -7.64 -4.07
CA ALA A 15 -2.43 -6.20 -3.99
C ALA A 15 -3.29 -5.58 -2.87
N PHE A 16 -4.58 -5.93 -2.78
CA PHE A 16 -5.46 -5.44 -1.73
C PHE A 16 -4.98 -5.77 -0.32
N ILE A 17 -4.47 -6.99 -0.12
CA ILE A 17 -3.93 -7.42 1.18
C ILE A 17 -2.68 -6.59 1.54
N MET A 18 -1.84 -6.31 0.56
CA MET A 18 -0.64 -5.49 0.77
C MET A 18 -1.00 -4.03 1.10
N GLU A 19 -1.93 -3.41 0.35
CA GLU A 19 -2.43 -2.07 0.65
C GLU A 19 -3.03 -1.98 2.06
N LYS A 20 -3.83 -2.97 2.44
CA LYS A 20 -4.37 -3.05 3.80
C LYS A 20 -3.27 -3.09 4.85
N GLY A 21 -2.22 -3.88 4.62
CA GLY A 21 -1.08 -3.99 5.51
C GLY A 21 -0.29 -2.68 5.59
N THR A 22 -0.09 -2.00 4.47
CA THR A 22 0.59 -0.70 4.38
C THR A 22 -0.20 0.38 5.10
N LYS A 23 -1.52 0.41 4.91
CA LYS A 23 -2.43 1.29 5.67
C LYS A 23 -2.28 1.13 7.17
N GLU A 24 -2.29 -0.11 7.66
CA GLU A 24 -2.12 -0.41 9.09
C GLU A 24 -0.74 0.03 9.60
N PHE A 25 0.30 -0.17 8.81
CA PHE A 25 1.65 0.32 9.12
C PHE A 25 1.67 1.84 9.27
N TYR A 26 1.13 2.59 8.31
CA TYR A 26 1.09 4.05 8.38
C TYR A 26 0.24 4.57 9.54
N ALA A 27 -0.89 3.95 9.82
CA ALA A 27 -1.71 4.30 10.99
C ALA A 27 -0.93 4.14 12.31
N GLN A 28 -0.17 3.06 12.46
CA GLN A 28 0.67 2.82 13.63
C GLN A 28 1.86 3.79 13.67
N ALA A 29 2.50 4.09 12.54
CA ALA A 29 3.57 5.07 12.45
C ALA A 29 3.08 6.46 12.86
N ALA A 30 1.90 6.89 12.37
CA ALA A 30 1.28 8.15 12.76
C ALA A 30 1.01 8.21 14.27
N ALA A 31 0.42 7.15 14.86
CA ALA A 31 0.10 7.10 16.28
C ALA A 31 1.34 7.18 17.19
N LYS A 32 2.48 6.68 16.71
CA LYS A 32 3.74 6.61 17.48
C LYS A 32 4.72 7.73 17.19
N SER A 33 4.47 8.55 16.17
CA SER A 33 5.33 9.67 15.82
C SER A 33 5.35 10.74 16.90
N GLY A 34 6.51 11.31 17.17
CA GLY A 34 6.69 12.40 18.13
C GLY A 34 6.35 13.77 17.54
N SER A 35 6.61 14.00 16.25
CA SER A 35 6.35 15.27 15.59
C SER A 35 4.98 15.35 14.95
N SER A 36 4.40 16.56 14.94
CA SER A 36 3.11 16.82 14.25
C SER A 36 3.21 16.60 12.74
N ASP A 37 4.36 16.92 12.14
CA ASP A 37 4.58 16.74 10.71
C ASP A 37 4.57 15.25 10.32
N ALA A 38 5.25 14.40 11.11
CA ALA A 38 5.26 12.97 10.87
C ALA A 38 3.88 12.34 11.11
N LYS A 39 3.17 12.75 12.17
CA LYS A 39 1.79 12.31 12.42
C LYS A 39 0.87 12.61 11.25
N ARG A 40 0.95 13.83 10.72
CA ARG A 40 0.16 14.26 9.58
C ARG A 40 0.50 13.44 8.35
N THR A 41 1.79 13.37 7.97
CA THR A 41 2.23 12.68 6.75
C THR A 41 1.85 11.20 6.76
N PHE A 42 2.15 10.47 7.84
CA PHE A 42 1.75 9.07 7.92
C PHE A 42 0.24 8.88 8.00
N GLY A 43 -0.50 9.82 8.61
CA GLY A 43 -1.96 9.80 8.63
C GLY A 43 -2.56 9.98 7.24
N GLU A 44 -2.02 10.92 6.45
CA GLU A 44 -2.42 11.15 5.05
C GLU A 44 -2.12 9.93 4.19
N LEU A 45 -0.92 9.35 4.30
CA LEU A 45 -0.55 8.12 3.60
C LEU A 45 -1.50 6.97 3.95
N SER A 46 -1.81 6.76 5.23
CA SER A 46 -2.80 5.74 5.64
C SER A 46 -4.18 5.93 5.00
N GLN A 47 -4.59 7.17 4.74
CA GLN A 47 -5.85 7.45 4.04
C GLN A 47 -5.75 7.18 2.54
N TRP A 48 -4.61 7.49 1.92
CA TRP A 48 -4.37 7.20 0.51
C TRP A 48 -4.45 5.71 0.22
N GLU A 49 -3.92 4.85 1.11
CA GLU A 49 -4.05 3.39 0.96
C GLU A 49 -5.52 2.92 0.94
N THR A 50 -6.41 3.65 1.60
CA THR A 50 -7.86 3.38 1.49
C THR A 50 -8.36 3.63 0.08
N THR A 51 -7.85 4.64 -0.61
CA THR A 51 -8.18 4.95 -2.01
C THR A 51 -7.68 3.84 -2.93
N HIS A 52 -6.44 3.37 -2.73
CA HIS A 52 -5.88 2.23 -3.48
C HIS A 52 -6.73 0.97 -3.29
N MET A 53 -7.09 0.64 -2.06
CA MET A 53 -7.97 -0.49 -1.76
C MET A 53 -9.31 -0.40 -2.50
N ASN A 54 -9.91 0.80 -2.56
CA ASN A 54 -11.16 1.04 -3.28
C ASN A 54 -11.00 0.86 -4.80
N TYR A 55 -9.89 1.32 -5.38
CA TYR A 55 -9.59 1.10 -6.80
C TYR A 55 -9.43 -0.37 -7.14
N ILE A 56 -8.66 -1.10 -6.34
CA ILE A 56 -8.47 -2.54 -6.51
C ILE A 56 -9.81 -3.27 -6.40
N GLN A 57 -10.62 -2.94 -5.41
CA GLN A 57 -11.93 -3.55 -5.20
C GLN A 57 -12.87 -3.27 -6.37
N SER A 58 -12.93 -2.04 -6.87
CA SER A 58 -13.75 -1.66 -8.01
C SER A 58 -13.33 -2.41 -9.28
N LEU A 59 -12.02 -2.53 -9.51
CA LEU A 59 -11.49 -3.27 -10.66
C LEU A 59 -11.79 -4.77 -10.54
N TYR A 60 -11.62 -5.35 -9.34
CA TYR A 60 -11.95 -6.74 -9.09
C TYR A 60 -13.43 -7.03 -9.41
N GLN A 61 -14.35 -6.17 -8.96
CA GLN A 61 -15.77 -6.28 -9.23
C GLN A 61 -16.09 -6.20 -10.73
N SER A 62 -15.50 -5.23 -11.43
CA SER A 62 -15.71 -5.06 -12.88
C SER A 62 -15.26 -6.29 -13.69
N ILE A 63 -14.24 -6.99 -13.22
CA ILE A 63 -13.73 -8.20 -13.88
C ILE A 63 -14.62 -9.43 -13.58
N LEU A 64 -15.26 -9.50 -12.43
CA LEU A 64 -16.09 -10.64 -12.03
C LEU A 64 -17.41 -10.75 -12.79
N ASP A 65 -17.91 -9.67 -13.42
CA ASP A 65 -19.22 -9.66 -14.09
C ASP A 65 -20.34 -10.28 -13.22
N ASP A 66 -21.01 -9.49 -12.40
CA ASP A 66 -22.20 -9.82 -11.61
C ASP A 66 -22.07 -10.76 -10.39
N ARG A 67 -20.88 -11.01 -9.86
CA ARG A 67 -20.78 -11.64 -8.54
C ARG A 67 -20.80 -10.59 -7.43
N GLU A 68 -21.57 -10.89 -6.37
CA GLU A 68 -21.80 -9.97 -5.26
C GLU A 68 -20.50 -9.56 -4.54
N MET A 69 -20.46 -8.31 -4.05
CA MET A 69 -19.31 -7.70 -3.32
C MET A 69 -18.85 -8.53 -2.11
N ASP A 70 -19.67 -9.44 -1.62
CA ASP A 70 -19.37 -10.26 -0.44
C ASP A 70 -18.21 -11.25 -0.63
N GLU A 71 -17.96 -11.74 -1.85
CA GLU A 71 -16.88 -12.72 -2.07
C GLU A 71 -15.50 -12.10 -1.86
N PHE A 72 -15.27 -10.88 -2.33
CA PHE A 72 -14.00 -10.19 -2.13
C PHE A 72 -13.77 -9.82 -0.64
N ALA A 73 -14.80 -9.27 0.01
CA ALA A 73 -14.74 -8.92 1.42
C ALA A 73 -14.54 -10.16 2.31
N ALA A 74 -15.19 -11.28 1.97
CA ALA A 74 -15.01 -12.56 2.66
C ALA A 74 -13.60 -13.13 2.46
N PHE A 75 -13.05 -13.06 1.24
CA PHE A 75 -11.69 -13.49 0.93
C PHE A 75 -10.65 -12.63 1.65
N SER A 76 -10.79 -11.31 1.61
CA SER A 76 -9.86 -10.39 2.29
C SER A 76 -9.85 -10.54 3.81
N LYS A 77 -10.95 -11.01 4.41
CA LYS A 77 -11.04 -11.34 5.85
C LYS A 77 -10.37 -12.67 6.18
N LYS A 78 -10.37 -13.63 5.26
CA LYS A 78 -9.77 -14.95 5.43
C LYS A 78 -8.26 -14.95 5.16
N ALA A 79 -7.73 -13.92 4.51
CA ALA A 79 -6.31 -13.80 4.27
C ALA A 79 -5.57 -13.69 5.61
N GLU A 80 -4.80 -14.73 5.92
CA GLU A 80 -4.00 -14.81 7.14
C GLU A 80 -2.95 -13.70 7.12
N ALA A 81 -2.84 -12.98 8.23
CA ALA A 81 -1.84 -11.97 8.54
C ALA A 81 -1.53 -10.96 7.41
N PRO A 82 -1.94 -9.70 7.54
CA PRO A 82 -1.69 -8.67 6.54
C PRO A 82 -0.18 -8.53 6.28
N LEU A 83 0.16 -8.46 5.01
CA LEU A 83 1.49 -8.12 4.53
C LEU A 83 1.49 -6.66 4.11
N ALA A 84 2.54 -5.92 4.45
CA ALA A 84 2.81 -4.66 3.78
C ALA A 84 3.37 -4.94 2.38
N GLU A 85 3.32 -3.94 1.53
CA GLU A 85 3.91 -4.02 0.21
C GLU A 85 5.39 -4.43 0.31
N GLY A 86 5.84 -5.24 -0.62
CA GLY A 86 7.14 -5.92 -0.51
C GLY A 86 7.10 -7.23 0.25
N GLY A 87 5.90 -7.73 0.62
CA GLY A 87 5.73 -9.03 1.26
C GLY A 87 6.19 -9.09 2.72
N ILE A 88 6.41 -7.93 3.37
CA ILE A 88 6.87 -7.89 4.77
C ILE A 88 5.66 -8.05 5.69
N PRO A 89 5.62 -9.06 6.59
CA PRO A 89 4.52 -9.20 7.54
C PRO A 89 4.36 -7.95 8.42
N VAL A 90 3.15 -7.40 8.51
CA VAL A 90 2.86 -6.19 9.31
C VAL A 90 3.26 -6.37 10.77
N LYS A 91 3.13 -7.59 11.32
CA LYS A 91 3.60 -7.90 12.67
C LYS A 91 5.10 -7.66 12.87
N ASP A 92 5.90 -7.87 11.84
CA ASP A 92 7.36 -7.66 11.91
C ASP A 92 7.70 -6.18 11.75
N LEU A 93 6.95 -5.44 10.95
CA LEU A 93 7.00 -3.98 10.91
C LEU A 93 6.56 -3.38 12.24
N ALA A 94 5.46 -3.88 12.83
CA ALA A 94 5.00 -3.45 14.15
C ALA A 94 6.03 -3.72 15.25
N LYS A 95 6.74 -4.85 15.21
CA LYS A 95 7.86 -5.13 16.12
C LYS A 95 9.01 -4.15 15.92
N LYS A 96 9.39 -3.86 14.67
CA LYS A 96 10.40 -2.85 14.36
C LYS A 96 9.99 -1.48 14.90
N ILE A 97 8.76 -1.04 14.65
CA ILE A 97 8.24 0.23 15.18
C ILE A 97 8.22 0.24 16.70
N LYS A 98 7.90 -0.87 17.37
CA LYS A 98 7.93 -0.98 18.83
C LYS A 98 9.34 -0.96 19.40
N SER A 99 10.32 -1.53 18.69
CA SER A 99 11.73 -1.52 19.11
C SER A 99 12.38 -0.16 18.90
N TYR A 100 11.83 0.66 17.97
CA TYR A 100 12.23 2.05 17.84
C TYR A 100 11.56 2.83 18.97
N THR A 101 12.34 3.34 19.90
CA THR A 101 11.92 4.44 20.73
C THR A 101 11.44 5.54 19.77
N ILE A 102 10.28 6.09 20.02
CA ILE A 102 9.50 7.03 19.18
C ILE A 102 10.30 8.25 18.66
N THR A 103 11.53 8.41 19.08
CA THR A 103 12.50 9.41 18.64
C THR A 103 13.13 9.12 17.28
N ASN A 104 12.89 7.94 16.67
CA ASN A 104 13.57 7.58 15.42
C ASN A 104 12.59 7.49 14.25
N GLU A 105 11.97 8.63 13.92
CA GLU A 105 11.14 8.82 12.72
C GLU A 105 11.92 8.51 11.41
N LYS A 106 13.26 8.57 11.45
CA LYS A 106 14.12 8.29 10.30
C LYS A 106 14.00 6.84 9.83
N ASP A 107 13.94 5.90 10.77
CA ASP A 107 13.81 4.49 10.42
C ASP A 107 12.42 4.16 9.87
N ALA A 108 11.36 4.74 10.47
CA ALA A 108 10.01 4.62 9.94
C ALA A 108 9.91 5.17 8.51
N LEU A 109 10.54 6.32 8.26
CA LEU A 109 10.65 6.90 6.92
C LEU A 109 11.40 6.01 5.93
N GLN A 110 12.50 5.40 6.35
CA GLN A 110 13.28 4.52 5.48
C GLN A 110 12.47 3.27 5.10
N ILE A 111 11.72 2.71 6.05
CA ILE A 111 10.81 1.58 5.81
C ILE A 111 9.70 2.01 4.86
N ALA A 112 9.07 3.16 5.10
CA ALA A 112 8.04 3.73 4.25
C ALA A 112 8.52 3.90 2.80
N LEU A 113 9.68 4.52 2.59
CA LEU A 113 10.27 4.68 1.26
C LEU A 113 10.53 3.35 0.56
N THR A 114 10.90 2.31 1.30
CA THR A 114 11.09 0.96 0.75
C THR A 114 9.75 0.35 0.34
N ILE A 115 8.71 0.53 1.16
CA ILE A 115 7.35 0.07 0.87
C ILE A 115 6.87 0.72 -0.44
N GLU A 116 6.88 2.05 -0.52
CA GLU A 116 6.40 2.80 -1.69
C GLU A 116 7.16 2.45 -2.98
N ALA A 117 8.50 2.31 -2.90
CA ALA A 117 9.29 1.91 -4.05
C ALA A 117 8.93 0.49 -4.54
N THR A 118 8.60 -0.41 -3.63
CA THR A 118 8.19 -1.78 -3.96
C THR A 118 6.78 -1.79 -4.57
N SER A 119 5.86 -1.00 -4.02
CA SER A 119 4.52 -0.80 -4.54
C SER A 119 4.55 -0.24 -5.95
N HIS A 120 5.29 0.85 -6.16
CA HIS A 120 5.50 1.41 -7.50
C HIS A 120 5.99 0.35 -8.52
N ALA A 121 6.98 -0.47 -8.13
CA ALA A 121 7.49 -1.54 -8.98
C ALA A 121 6.44 -2.63 -9.25
N LEU A 122 5.62 -2.97 -8.27
CA LEU A 122 4.51 -3.91 -8.41
C LEU A 122 3.49 -3.39 -9.43
N TYR A 123 2.98 -2.17 -9.25
CA TYR A 123 1.97 -1.61 -10.16
C TYR A 123 2.49 -1.38 -11.56
N LYS A 124 3.75 -0.98 -11.71
CA LYS A 124 4.43 -0.92 -13.02
C LYS A 124 4.43 -2.29 -13.72
N ASN A 125 4.71 -3.36 -12.98
CA ASN A 125 4.71 -4.72 -13.51
C ASN A 125 3.30 -5.21 -13.85
N LEU A 126 2.31 -4.89 -13.01
CA LEU A 126 0.90 -5.23 -13.27
C LEU A 126 0.35 -4.48 -14.49
N ALA A 127 0.64 -3.18 -14.62
CA ALA A 127 0.28 -2.38 -15.80
C ALA A 127 0.87 -2.96 -17.10
N ALA A 128 2.14 -3.37 -17.06
CA ALA A 128 2.82 -3.95 -18.23
C ALA A 128 2.26 -5.33 -18.62
N LYS A 129 1.66 -6.06 -17.68
CA LYS A 129 1.09 -7.41 -17.91
C LYS A 129 -0.41 -7.39 -18.16
N ALA A 130 -1.10 -6.32 -17.80
CA ALA A 130 -2.54 -6.20 -17.98
C ALA A 130 -2.91 -6.14 -19.46
N GLN A 131 -3.83 -7.00 -19.87
CA GLN A 131 -4.39 -6.99 -21.23
C GLN A 131 -5.63 -6.08 -21.33
N ALA A 132 -6.40 -5.97 -20.23
CA ALA A 132 -7.54 -5.07 -20.16
C ALA A 132 -7.10 -3.62 -20.00
N THR A 133 -7.62 -2.74 -20.86
CA THR A 133 -7.27 -1.30 -20.87
C THR A 133 -7.58 -0.65 -19.52
N GLU A 134 -8.73 -0.97 -18.91
CA GLU A 134 -9.16 -0.43 -17.62
C GLU A 134 -8.20 -0.83 -16.49
N ALA A 135 -7.78 -2.09 -16.45
CA ALA A 135 -6.80 -2.57 -15.49
C ALA A 135 -5.45 -1.84 -15.64
N LYS A 136 -5.01 -1.64 -16.88
CA LYS A 136 -3.77 -0.92 -17.16
C LYS A 136 -3.85 0.51 -16.66
N VAL A 137 -4.93 1.24 -16.96
CA VAL A 137 -5.13 2.64 -16.52
C VAL A 137 -5.11 2.74 -15.00
N ILE A 138 -5.80 1.83 -14.28
CA ILE A 138 -5.83 1.84 -12.83
C ILE A 138 -4.44 1.59 -12.24
N PHE A 139 -3.70 0.61 -12.74
CA PHE A 139 -2.35 0.35 -12.25
C PHE A 139 -1.36 1.49 -12.58
N GLU A 140 -1.50 2.15 -13.73
CA GLU A 140 -0.70 3.34 -14.06
C GLU A 140 -1.02 4.52 -13.13
N GLU A 141 -2.28 4.71 -12.75
CA GLU A 141 -2.69 5.72 -11.79
C GLU A 141 -2.13 5.42 -10.39
N MET A 142 -2.26 4.17 -9.92
CA MET A 142 -1.69 3.75 -8.65
C MET A 142 -0.17 3.94 -8.63
N MET A 143 0.52 3.57 -9.69
CA MET A 143 1.97 3.81 -9.84
C MET A 143 2.33 5.30 -9.73
N ALA A 144 1.53 6.19 -10.31
CA ALA A 144 1.74 7.64 -10.21
C ALA A 144 1.50 8.16 -8.79
N GLN A 145 0.53 7.59 -8.06
CA GLN A 145 0.26 7.93 -6.66
C GLN A 145 1.42 7.50 -5.76
N GLU A 146 2.00 6.31 -5.95
CA GLU A 146 3.19 5.89 -5.21
C GLU A 146 4.38 6.85 -5.40
N THR A 147 4.53 7.40 -6.59
CA THR A 147 5.54 8.45 -6.83
C THR A 147 5.28 9.68 -5.96
N THR A 148 4.02 10.09 -5.84
CA THR A 148 3.62 11.22 -4.98
C THR A 148 3.89 10.93 -3.50
N HIS A 149 3.60 9.70 -3.03
CA HIS A 149 3.90 9.26 -1.67
C HIS A 149 5.41 9.32 -1.38
N MET A 150 6.24 8.81 -2.30
CA MET A 150 7.70 8.90 -2.16
C MET A 150 8.19 10.35 -2.09
N ASP A 151 7.61 11.26 -2.84
CA ASP A 151 7.96 12.68 -2.81
C ASP A 151 7.61 13.32 -1.47
N GLN A 152 6.44 13.00 -0.90
CA GLN A 152 6.03 13.45 0.43
C GLN A 152 6.97 12.93 1.53
N LEU A 153 7.31 11.65 1.48
CA LEU A 153 8.26 11.03 2.43
C LEU A 153 9.66 11.65 2.31
N ASN A 154 10.13 11.92 1.10
CA ASN A 154 11.42 12.58 0.87
C ASN A 154 11.42 14.03 1.36
N ALA A 155 10.31 14.75 1.22
CA ALA A 155 10.16 16.09 1.77
C ALA A 155 10.23 16.06 3.31
N MET A 156 9.54 15.12 3.96
CA MET A 156 9.61 14.90 5.40
C MET A 156 11.04 14.57 5.86
N LYS A 157 11.74 13.71 5.13
CA LYS A 157 13.14 13.33 5.40
C LYS A 157 14.05 14.56 5.41
N LYS A 158 13.89 15.47 4.45
CA LYS A 158 14.67 16.72 4.38
C LYS A 158 14.37 17.63 5.58
N ASN A 159 13.13 17.69 6.03
CA ASN A 159 12.73 18.52 7.18
C ASN A 159 13.31 17.98 8.50
N ILE A 160 13.35 16.68 8.67
CA ILE A 160 13.96 16.04 9.86
C ILE A 160 15.50 16.23 9.88
N ALA A 161 16.15 16.22 8.72
CA ALA A 161 17.60 16.40 8.63
C ALA A 161 18.08 17.84 8.92
N ARG A 162 17.15 18.83 8.89
CA ARG A 162 17.44 20.24 9.16
C ARG A 162 17.24 20.64 10.62
N LYS A 163 16.67 19.77 11.44
CA LYS A 163 16.50 19.95 12.89
C LYS A 163 17.61 19.26 13.66
#